data_e56e084d11e3a552a62b7b76ea62508e
#
_entry.id   e56e084d11e3a552a62b7b76ea62508e
#
_cell.length_a   1.000
_cell.length_b   1.000
_cell.length_c   1.000
_cell.angle_alpha   90.00
_cell.angle_beta   90.00
_cell.angle_gamma   90.00
#
_symmetry.space_group_name_H-M   'P 1'
#
loop_
_entity.id
_entity.type
_entity.pdbx_description
1 polymer ?
#
loop_
_entity_poly.entity_id
_entity_poly.type
_entity_poly.pdbx_seq_one_letter_code
_entity_poly.pdbx_strand_id
1 'polypeptide(L)'
;MIRLRWVLVLVVTLLFPVALARSQSSKIAVVDFEEAIVESVEGKKSSEKFNATLQSKQADAEKRQKELEDAQKKLQTQERTLSETAKANLQKDIERHTTELKRFNEDAQKELQSLRDELLRPIAERASGILNALAAEQGYTLIVDISNPQSNVVWSNPKNDITEELTRRIDAATKTTEAAKPPAPSPVRPATPAPAPPPRTVAPAPGIPRPTAPTPAPGRP
;
A
#
# COMPACT_ATOMS: atom_id res chain seq x y z
N MET A 1 -4.35 71.82 -41.63
CA MET A 1 -3.59 71.17 -40.55
C MET A 1 -4.46 70.25 -39.66
N ILE A 2 -5.73 70.51 -39.42
CA ILE A 2 -6.63 69.73 -38.60
C ILE A 2 -6.96 68.36 -39.21
N ARG A 3 -7.16 68.27 -40.53
CA ARG A 3 -7.53 67.01 -41.21
C ARG A 3 -6.40 65.94 -41.18
N LEU A 4 -5.14 66.35 -41.19
CA LEU A 4 -4.00 65.45 -41.12
C LEU A 4 -3.85 64.84 -39.75
N ARG A 5 -4.19 65.51 -38.67
CA ARG A 5 -4.16 65.04 -37.31
C ARG A 5 -5.22 63.94 -37.07
N TRP A 6 -6.40 64.10 -37.69
CA TRP A 6 -7.49 63.08 -37.55
C TRP A 6 -7.17 61.81 -38.31
N VAL A 7 -6.50 61.87 -39.45
CA VAL A 7 -6.05 60.71 -40.22
C VAL A 7 -4.98 59.95 -39.41
N LEU A 8 -4.07 60.64 -38.73
CA LEU A 8 -3.02 60.04 -37.94
C LEU A 8 -3.58 59.34 -36.69
N VAL A 9 -4.59 59.87 -36.03
CA VAL A 9 -5.30 59.28 -34.93
C VAL A 9 -6.07 58.02 -35.39
N LEU A 10 -6.68 58.05 -36.56
CA LEU A 10 -7.44 56.92 -37.11
C LEU A 10 -6.55 55.74 -37.52
N VAL A 11 -5.35 56.01 -38.02
CA VAL A 11 -4.34 54.97 -38.33
C VAL A 11 -3.74 54.35 -37.08
N VAL A 12 -3.53 55.10 -35.99
CA VAL A 12 -3.03 54.57 -34.72
C VAL A 12 -4.07 53.70 -34.02
N THR A 13 -5.38 54.02 -34.14
CA THR A 13 -6.46 53.22 -33.54
C THR A 13 -6.70 51.90 -34.29
N LEU A 14 -6.36 51.83 -35.61
CA LEU A 14 -6.53 50.63 -36.42
C LEU A 14 -5.41 49.60 -36.25
N LEU A 15 -4.25 50.00 -35.67
CA LEU A 15 -3.08 49.14 -35.45
C LEU A 15 -3.04 48.43 -34.08
N PHE A 16 -4.01 48.71 -33.22
CA PHE A 16 -3.93 48.27 -31.81
C PHE A 16 -4.66 47.00 -31.41
N PRO A 17 -5.50 46.27 -32.17
CA PRO A 17 -6.13 45.07 -31.65
C PRO A 17 -5.64 43.73 -32.23
N VAL A 18 -4.42 43.65 -32.78
CA VAL A 18 -3.95 42.33 -33.31
C VAL A 18 -3.08 41.55 -32.34
N ALA A 19 -2.87 42.05 -31.15
CA ALA A 19 -1.90 41.42 -30.24
C ALA A 19 -2.55 40.79 -29.03
N LEU A 20 -3.44 39.82 -29.10
CA LEU A 20 -3.71 38.97 -27.89
C LEU A 20 -4.73 37.83 -28.12
N ALA A 21 -4.91 37.36 -29.32
CA ALA A 21 -5.45 36.01 -29.49
C ALA A 21 -4.29 35.00 -29.43
N ARG A 22 -3.60 34.93 -28.27
CA ARG A 22 -2.87 33.69 -27.93
C ARG A 22 -3.94 32.64 -27.74
N SER A 23 -4.19 31.85 -28.78
CA SER A 23 -4.85 30.58 -28.65
C SER A 23 -4.08 29.80 -27.58
N GLN A 24 -4.61 29.76 -26.38
CA GLN A 24 -4.12 28.80 -25.40
C GLN A 24 -4.44 27.42 -25.98
N SER A 25 -3.47 26.86 -26.70
CA SER A 25 -3.60 25.46 -27.09
C SER A 25 -3.71 24.65 -25.82
N SER A 26 -4.88 24.07 -25.61
CA SER A 26 -5.10 23.18 -24.46
C SER A 26 -4.07 22.06 -24.50
N LYS A 27 -3.18 22.01 -23.52
CA LYS A 27 -2.15 20.97 -23.41
C LYS A 27 -2.78 19.79 -22.72
N ILE A 28 -3.02 18.73 -23.49
CA ILE A 28 -3.62 17.48 -23.00
C ILE A 28 -2.55 16.40 -22.96
N ALA A 29 -2.51 15.63 -21.87
CA ALA A 29 -1.66 14.45 -21.71
C ALA A 29 -2.49 13.22 -21.41
N VAL A 30 -1.90 12.06 -21.64
CA VAL A 30 -2.39 10.75 -21.16
C VAL A 30 -1.36 10.17 -20.22
N VAL A 31 -1.83 9.37 -19.28
CA VAL A 31 -0.98 8.66 -18.32
C VAL A 31 -1.57 7.29 -18.04
N ASP A 32 -0.74 6.26 -18.06
CA ASP A 32 -1.07 5.00 -17.39
C ASP A 32 -0.61 5.10 -15.94
N PHE A 33 -1.57 5.44 -15.07
CA PHE A 33 -1.26 5.72 -13.67
C PHE A 33 -0.88 4.44 -12.91
N GLU A 34 -1.51 3.30 -13.24
CA GLU A 34 -1.18 2.00 -12.63
C GLU A 34 0.20 1.53 -13.09
N GLU A 35 0.52 1.62 -14.37
CA GLU A 35 1.84 1.28 -14.91
C GLU A 35 2.93 2.13 -14.27
N ALA A 36 2.74 3.45 -14.16
CA ALA A 36 3.70 4.35 -13.53
C ALA A 36 4.01 3.97 -12.08
N ILE A 37 3.01 3.53 -11.32
CA ILE A 37 3.19 3.06 -9.94
C ILE A 37 3.94 1.74 -9.91
N VAL A 38 3.52 0.75 -10.69
CA VAL A 38 4.07 -0.62 -10.68
C VAL A 38 5.51 -0.63 -11.19
N GLU A 39 5.82 0.17 -12.21
CA GLU A 39 7.16 0.26 -12.78
C GLU A 39 8.15 1.08 -11.94
N SER A 40 7.68 1.84 -10.96
CA SER A 40 8.54 2.55 -10.02
C SER A 40 9.39 1.58 -9.18
N VAL A 41 10.52 2.05 -8.66
CA VAL A 41 11.41 1.25 -7.79
C VAL A 41 10.66 0.67 -6.59
N GLU A 42 9.78 1.45 -5.98
CA GLU A 42 8.98 1.01 -4.83
C GLU A 42 7.85 0.06 -5.25
N GLY A 43 7.24 0.31 -6.41
CA GLY A 43 6.24 -0.58 -7.01
C GLY A 43 6.81 -1.96 -7.33
N LYS A 44 8.02 -2.04 -7.88
CA LYS A 44 8.74 -3.31 -8.12
C LYS A 44 9.00 -4.07 -6.82
N LYS A 45 9.47 -3.39 -5.77
CA LYS A 45 9.64 -4.02 -4.44
C LYS A 45 8.31 -4.53 -3.87
N SER A 46 7.23 -3.80 -4.09
CA SER A 46 5.88 -4.19 -3.67
C SER A 46 5.38 -5.40 -4.45
N SER A 47 5.63 -5.43 -5.76
CA SER A 47 5.31 -6.57 -6.63
C SER A 47 6.08 -7.84 -6.24
N GLU A 48 7.35 -7.73 -5.85
CA GLU A 48 8.13 -8.86 -5.33
C GLU A 48 7.51 -9.44 -4.06
N LYS A 49 7.11 -8.59 -3.10
CA LYS A 49 6.43 -9.03 -1.87
C LYS A 49 5.09 -9.69 -2.16
N PHE A 50 4.31 -9.10 -3.06
CA PHE A 50 3.03 -9.67 -3.48
C PHE A 50 3.23 -11.05 -4.12
N ASN A 51 4.18 -11.17 -5.06
CA ASN A 51 4.47 -12.43 -5.75
C ASN A 51 4.96 -13.52 -4.79
N ALA A 52 5.80 -13.18 -3.80
CA ALA A 52 6.24 -14.13 -2.78
C ALA A 52 5.06 -14.67 -1.95
N THR A 53 4.12 -13.79 -1.56
CA THR A 53 2.91 -14.19 -0.84
C THR A 53 1.99 -15.05 -1.73
N LEU A 54 1.81 -14.65 -3.00
CA LEU A 54 1.02 -15.41 -3.97
C LEU A 54 1.56 -16.83 -4.14
N GLN A 55 2.87 -16.99 -4.32
CA GLN A 55 3.51 -18.31 -4.44
C GLN A 55 3.31 -19.16 -3.19
N SER A 56 3.42 -18.57 -1.99
CA SER A 56 3.15 -19.27 -0.73
C SER A 56 1.70 -19.76 -0.67
N LYS A 57 0.72 -18.91 -1.03
CA LYS A 57 -0.69 -19.30 -1.05
C LYS A 57 -1.00 -20.38 -2.09
N GLN A 58 -0.35 -20.32 -3.25
CA GLN A 58 -0.47 -21.36 -4.27
C GLN A 58 0.04 -22.71 -3.76
N ALA A 59 1.24 -22.73 -3.15
CA ALA A 59 1.80 -23.97 -2.58
C ALA A 59 0.90 -24.57 -1.48
N ASP A 60 0.32 -23.72 -0.62
CA ASP A 60 -0.62 -24.16 0.41
C ASP A 60 -1.93 -24.71 -0.18
N ALA A 61 -2.44 -24.10 -1.26
CA ALA A 61 -3.60 -24.59 -2.00
C ALA A 61 -3.33 -25.95 -2.65
N GLU A 62 -2.19 -26.11 -3.32
CA GLU A 62 -1.77 -27.36 -3.93
C GLU A 62 -1.63 -28.50 -2.90
N LYS A 63 -1.07 -28.20 -1.73
CA LYS A 63 -0.97 -29.18 -0.64
C LYS A 63 -2.36 -29.65 -0.20
N ARG A 64 -3.30 -28.72 0.03
CA ARG A 64 -4.67 -29.05 0.43
C ARG A 64 -5.42 -29.82 -0.65
N GLN A 65 -5.22 -29.43 -1.91
CA GLN A 65 -5.77 -30.13 -3.07
C GLN A 65 -5.28 -31.58 -3.10
N LYS A 66 -3.99 -31.80 -2.89
CA LYS A 66 -3.39 -33.14 -2.87
C LYS A 66 -3.94 -33.98 -1.71
N GLU A 67 -4.10 -33.41 -0.51
CA GLU A 67 -4.71 -34.09 0.62
C GLU A 67 -6.14 -34.56 0.32
N LEU A 68 -6.92 -33.72 -0.37
CA LEU A 68 -8.27 -34.06 -0.84
C LEU A 68 -8.24 -35.21 -1.87
N GLU A 69 -7.36 -35.10 -2.88
CA GLU A 69 -7.20 -36.12 -3.93
C GLU A 69 -6.74 -37.47 -3.34
N ASP A 70 -5.80 -37.46 -2.42
CA ASP A 70 -5.32 -38.67 -1.73
C ASP A 70 -6.44 -39.34 -0.93
N ALA A 71 -7.27 -38.57 -0.23
CA ALA A 71 -8.44 -39.08 0.50
C ALA A 71 -9.48 -39.70 -0.46
N GLN A 72 -9.77 -39.02 -1.58
CA GLN A 72 -10.70 -39.51 -2.60
C GLN A 72 -10.19 -40.81 -3.25
N LYS A 73 -8.90 -40.83 -3.63
CA LYS A 73 -8.26 -42.00 -4.21
C LYS A 73 -8.26 -43.18 -3.25
N LYS A 74 -8.01 -42.94 -1.96
CA LYS A 74 -8.07 -43.97 -0.92
C LYS A 74 -9.45 -44.56 -0.78
N LEU A 75 -10.49 -43.72 -0.80
CA LEU A 75 -11.88 -44.21 -0.77
C LEU A 75 -12.17 -45.07 -1.99
N GLN A 76 -11.82 -44.61 -3.20
CA GLN A 76 -12.07 -45.32 -4.45
C GLN A 76 -11.33 -46.68 -4.54
N THR A 77 -10.04 -46.72 -4.16
CA THR A 77 -9.22 -47.93 -4.30
C THR A 77 -9.49 -48.97 -3.22
N GLN A 78 -9.88 -48.54 -2.04
CA GLN A 78 -10.08 -49.44 -0.87
C GLN A 78 -11.55 -49.67 -0.52
N GLU A 79 -12.49 -49.22 -1.36
CA GLU A 79 -13.93 -49.29 -1.11
C GLU A 79 -14.42 -50.69 -0.70
N ARG A 80 -13.86 -51.75 -1.31
CA ARG A 80 -14.23 -53.15 -1.06
C ARG A 80 -13.60 -53.74 0.21
N THR A 81 -12.53 -53.13 0.72
CA THR A 81 -11.76 -53.65 1.85
C THR A 81 -12.00 -52.88 3.16
N LEU A 82 -12.51 -51.68 3.06
CA LEU A 82 -12.81 -50.83 4.22
C LEU A 82 -14.09 -51.29 4.93
N SER A 83 -14.10 -51.20 6.26
CA SER A 83 -15.32 -51.35 7.06
C SER A 83 -16.26 -50.15 6.82
N GLU A 84 -17.54 -50.30 7.03
CA GLU A 84 -18.54 -49.21 6.89
C GLU A 84 -18.19 -47.99 7.74
N THR A 85 -17.67 -48.20 8.96
CA THR A 85 -17.21 -47.11 9.82
C THR A 85 -16.02 -46.37 9.21
N ALA A 86 -15.06 -47.12 8.63
CA ALA A 86 -13.89 -46.52 8.00
C ALA A 86 -14.27 -45.73 6.70
N LYS A 87 -15.23 -46.22 5.91
CA LYS A 87 -15.80 -45.49 4.77
C LYS A 87 -16.47 -44.19 5.21
N ALA A 88 -17.32 -44.25 6.23
CA ALA A 88 -18.02 -43.08 6.74
C ALA A 88 -17.04 -42.03 7.29
N ASN A 89 -15.97 -42.43 7.95
CA ASN A 89 -14.94 -41.50 8.43
C ASN A 89 -14.20 -40.86 7.24
N LEU A 90 -13.81 -41.63 6.23
CA LEU A 90 -13.13 -41.12 5.07
C LEU A 90 -13.99 -40.18 4.22
N GLN A 91 -15.31 -40.43 4.12
CA GLN A 91 -16.25 -39.51 3.51
C GLN A 91 -16.32 -38.17 4.27
N LYS A 92 -16.36 -38.20 5.61
CA LYS A 92 -16.30 -36.97 6.43
C LYS A 92 -15.00 -36.22 6.26
N ASP A 93 -13.88 -36.93 6.12
CA ASP A 93 -12.57 -36.30 5.85
C ASP A 93 -12.57 -35.60 4.49
N ILE A 94 -13.11 -36.25 3.45
CA ILE A 94 -13.27 -35.65 2.11
C ILE A 94 -14.14 -34.37 2.17
N GLU A 95 -15.28 -34.41 2.84
CA GLU A 95 -16.15 -33.26 3.03
C GLU A 95 -15.44 -32.12 3.77
N ARG A 96 -14.68 -32.47 4.81
CA ARG A 96 -13.88 -31.52 5.56
C ARG A 96 -12.80 -30.87 4.68
N HIS A 97 -11.98 -31.68 3.99
CA HIS A 97 -10.94 -31.16 3.09
C HIS A 97 -11.51 -30.29 1.97
N THR A 98 -12.66 -30.68 1.39
CA THR A 98 -13.36 -29.88 0.39
C THR A 98 -13.76 -28.51 0.94
N THR A 99 -14.34 -28.52 2.13
CA THR A 99 -14.76 -27.27 2.79
C THR A 99 -13.57 -26.39 3.18
N GLU A 100 -12.51 -26.99 3.70
CA GLU A 100 -11.28 -26.31 4.08
C GLU A 100 -10.57 -25.69 2.85
N LEU A 101 -10.48 -26.42 1.75
CA LEU A 101 -9.90 -25.92 0.51
C LEU A 101 -10.71 -24.73 -0.06
N LYS A 102 -12.04 -24.85 -0.06
CA LYS A 102 -12.91 -23.77 -0.51
C LYS A 102 -12.73 -22.51 0.33
N ARG A 103 -12.77 -22.63 1.67
CA ARG A 103 -12.56 -21.51 2.59
C ARG A 103 -11.17 -20.89 2.41
N PHE A 104 -10.15 -21.73 2.30
CA PHE A 104 -8.79 -21.26 2.09
C PHE A 104 -8.66 -20.42 0.80
N ASN A 105 -9.26 -20.87 -0.32
CA ASN A 105 -9.23 -20.13 -1.57
C ASN A 105 -9.96 -18.77 -1.47
N GLU A 106 -11.12 -18.75 -0.81
CA GLU A 106 -11.88 -17.51 -0.57
C GLU A 106 -11.11 -16.54 0.32
N ASP A 107 -10.48 -17.03 1.38
CA ASP A 107 -9.70 -16.21 2.31
C ASP A 107 -8.39 -15.73 1.67
N ALA A 108 -7.69 -16.60 0.92
CA ALA A 108 -6.47 -16.25 0.19
C ALA A 108 -6.75 -15.16 -0.86
N GLN A 109 -7.88 -15.24 -1.57
CA GLN A 109 -8.27 -14.21 -2.54
C GLN A 109 -8.48 -12.85 -1.87
N LYS A 110 -9.18 -12.81 -0.73
CA LYS A 110 -9.42 -11.57 0.04
C LYS A 110 -8.10 -11.00 0.59
N GLU A 111 -7.25 -11.87 1.13
CA GLU A 111 -5.96 -11.48 1.70
C GLU A 111 -5.03 -10.91 0.62
N LEU A 112 -4.95 -11.54 -0.56
CA LEU A 112 -4.16 -11.05 -1.68
C LEU A 112 -4.67 -9.70 -2.19
N GLN A 113 -6.01 -9.52 -2.27
CA GLN A 113 -6.58 -8.23 -2.63
C GLN A 113 -6.21 -7.15 -1.60
N SER A 114 -6.38 -7.43 -0.31
CA SER A 114 -6.02 -6.50 0.76
C SER A 114 -4.52 -6.17 0.76
N LEU A 115 -3.67 -7.16 0.53
CA LEU A 115 -2.22 -6.98 0.44
C LEU A 115 -1.84 -6.09 -0.74
N ARG A 116 -2.47 -6.30 -1.91
CA ARG A 116 -2.25 -5.44 -3.08
C ARG A 116 -2.58 -3.98 -2.76
N ASP A 117 -3.77 -3.76 -2.18
CA ASP A 117 -4.22 -2.42 -1.81
C ASP A 117 -3.30 -1.77 -0.77
N GLU A 118 -2.86 -2.52 0.23
CA GLU A 118 -1.93 -2.04 1.26
C GLU A 118 -0.57 -1.65 0.67
N LEU A 119 -0.04 -2.46 -0.25
CA LEU A 119 1.26 -2.22 -0.87
C LEU A 119 1.25 -1.06 -1.87
N LEU A 120 0.18 -0.90 -2.65
CA LEU A 120 0.13 0.09 -3.72
C LEU A 120 -0.44 1.44 -3.27
N ARG A 121 -1.34 1.48 -2.29
CA ARG A 121 -2.00 2.71 -1.83
C ARG A 121 -1.02 3.84 -1.46
N PRO A 122 0.02 3.62 -0.62
CA PRO A 122 0.93 4.71 -0.25
C PRO A 122 1.73 5.24 -1.45
N ILE A 123 2.00 4.40 -2.45
CA ILE A 123 2.66 4.81 -3.68
C ILE A 123 1.70 5.64 -4.54
N ALA A 124 0.44 5.18 -4.67
CA ALA A 124 -0.60 5.88 -5.43
C ALA A 124 -0.91 7.26 -4.86
N GLU A 125 -1.00 7.41 -3.55
CA GLU A 125 -1.23 8.70 -2.89
C GLU A 125 -0.10 9.68 -3.19
N ARG A 126 1.16 9.24 -3.13
CA ARG A 126 2.30 10.08 -3.50
C ARG A 126 2.35 10.39 -4.99
N ALA A 127 2.10 9.39 -5.83
CA ALA A 127 2.06 9.56 -7.28
C ALA A 127 1.00 10.58 -7.71
N SER A 128 -0.17 10.59 -7.07
CA SER A 128 -1.22 11.58 -7.31
C SER A 128 -0.75 13.01 -6.97
N GLY A 129 -0.06 13.20 -5.86
CA GLY A 129 0.54 14.49 -5.51
C GLY A 129 1.59 14.96 -6.53
N ILE A 130 2.44 14.03 -6.99
CA ILE A 130 3.48 14.30 -8.00
C ILE A 130 2.84 14.62 -9.35
N LEU A 131 1.79 13.90 -9.74
CA LEU A 131 1.06 14.14 -10.99
C LEU A 131 0.43 15.54 -11.00
N ASN A 132 -0.18 15.96 -9.89
CA ASN A 132 -0.74 17.31 -9.76
C ASN A 132 0.34 18.41 -9.89
N ALA A 133 1.50 18.20 -9.27
CA ALA A 133 2.63 19.11 -9.39
C ALA A 133 3.14 19.17 -10.85
N LEU A 134 3.30 18.01 -11.49
CA LEU A 134 3.70 17.90 -12.90
C LEU A 134 2.70 18.61 -13.82
N ALA A 135 1.39 18.44 -13.57
CA ALA A 135 0.35 19.11 -14.34
C ALA A 135 0.47 20.63 -14.28
N ALA A 136 0.66 21.16 -13.06
CA ALA A 136 0.81 22.60 -12.85
C ALA A 136 2.10 23.14 -13.47
N GLU A 137 3.23 22.48 -13.28
CA GLU A 137 4.54 22.87 -13.81
C GLU A 137 4.56 22.90 -15.35
N GLN A 138 3.97 21.88 -15.96
CA GLN A 138 3.96 21.73 -17.42
C GLN A 138 2.81 22.46 -18.10
N GLY A 139 1.86 23.01 -17.33
CA GLY A 139 0.70 23.72 -17.84
C GLY A 139 -0.29 22.83 -18.57
N TYR A 140 -0.46 21.57 -18.13
CA TYR A 140 -1.50 20.70 -18.65
C TYR A 140 -2.88 21.21 -18.21
N THR A 141 -3.81 21.25 -19.17
CA THR A 141 -5.22 21.61 -18.92
C THR A 141 -6.07 20.38 -18.59
N LEU A 142 -5.62 19.21 -19.06
CA LEU A 142 -6.27 17.92 -18.83
C LEU A 142 -5.23 16.81 -18.87
N ILE A 143 -5.30 15.88 -17.93
CA ILE A 143 -4.59 14.61 -17.99
C ILE A 143 -5.64 13.51 -17.91
N VAL A 144 -5.57 12.55 -18.83
CA VAL A 144 -6.50 11.42 -18.93
C VAL A 144 -5.78 10.16 -18.50
N ASP A 145 -6.31 9.49 -17.50
CA ASP A 145 -5.83 8.18 -17.07
C ASP A 145 -6.31 7.09 -18.04
N ILE A 146 -5.37 6.34 -18.59
CA ILE A 146 -5.62 5.23 -19.52
C ILE A 146 -5.35 3.86 -18.91
N SER A 147 -5.04 3.76 -17.62
CA SER A 147 -4.78 2.49 -16.92
C SER A 147 -5.99 1.55 -16.90
N ASN A 148 -7.20 2.12 -16.95
CA ASN A 148 -8.41 1.30 -16.96
C ASN A 148 -8.73 0.80 -18.37
N PRO A 149 -8.91 -0.52 -18.59
CA PRO A 149 -9.35 -1.08 -19.88
C PRO A 149 -10.68 -0.51 -20.42
N GLN A 150 -11.48 0.11 -19.54
CA GLN A 150 -12.71 0.79 -19.88
C GLN A 150 -12.52 2.28 -20.23
N SER A 151 -11.28 2.76 -20.25
CA SER A 151 -10.94 4.09 -20.72
C SER A 151 -11.41 4.24 -22.17
N ASN A 152 -12.17 5.30 -22.44
CA ASN A 152 -12.70 5.56 -23.79
C ASN A 152 -11.67 6.20 -24.73
N VAL A 153 -10.39 6.18 -24.38
CA VAL A 153 -9.31 6.69 -25.22
C VAL A 153 -8.95 5.64 -26.27
N VAL A 154 -9.36 5.90 -27.53
CA VAL A 154 -9.10 4.98 -28.65
C VAL A 154 -7.68 5.16 -29.20
N TRP A 155 -7.17 6.38 -29.14
CA TRP A 155 -5.84 6.74 -29.64
C TRP A 155 -5.33 8.00 -28.95
N SER A 156 -4.05 8.01 -28.64
CA SER A 156 -3.32 9.19 -28.16
C SER A 156 -1.99 9.31 -28.91
N ASN A 157 -1.49 10.53 -29.06
CA ASN A 157 -0.14 10.72 -29.59
C ASN A 157 0.87 10.28 -28.51
N PRO A 158 1.85 9.41 -28.84
CA PRO A 158 2.86 8.96 -27.86
C PRO A 158 3.65 10.12 -27.20
N LYS A 159 3.75 11.26 -27.87
CA LYS A 159 4.39 12.46 -27.30
C LYS A 159 3.60 13.09 -26.16
N ASN A 160 2.32 12.76 -26.05
CA ASN A 160 1.45 13.25 -24.98
C ASN A 160 1.39 12.28 -23.80
N ASP A 161 2.05 11.13 -23.89
CA ASP A 161 2.17 10.17 -22.81
C ASP A 161 3.22 10.64 -21.80
N ILE A 162 2.80 10.76 -20.56
CA ILE A 162 3.65 11.20 -19.45
C ILE A 162 3.90 10.10 -18.41
N THR A 163 3.56 8.84 -18.73
CA THR A 163 3.70 7.69 -17.82
C THR A 163 5.13 7.54 -17.33
N GLU A 164 6.10 7.53 -18.26
CA GLU A 164 7.52 7.41 -17.92
C GLU A 164 8.05 8.61 -17.10
N GLU A 165 7.59 9.83 -17.44
CA GLU A 165 7.96 11.03 -16.67
C GLU A 165 7.42 10.97 -15.24
N LEU A 166 6.19 10.49 -15.06
CA LEU A 166 5.59 10.28 -13.74
C LEU A 166 6.39 9.25 -12.95
N THR A 167 6.73 8.11 -13.55
CA THR A 167 7.56 7.05 -12.93
C THR A 167 8.89 7.60 -12.43
N ARG A 168 9.60 8.35 -13.28
CA ARG A 168 10.88 8.98 -12.89
C ARG A 168 10.74 9.94 -11.71
N ARG A 169 9.65 10.70 -11.64
CA ARG A 169 9.39 11.62 -10.53
C ARG A 169 9.02 10.91 -9.25
N ILE A 170 8.28 9.80 -9.34
CA ILE A 170 8.00 8.92 -8.19
C ILE A 170 9.32 8.39 -7.62
N ASP A 171 10.22 7.88 -8.46
CA ASP A 171 11.52 7.36 -8.05
C ASP A 171 12.41 8.42 -7.41
N ALA A 172 12.42 9.63 -7.98
CA ALA A 172 13.18 10.75 -7.42
C ALA A 172 12.66 11.14 -6.02
N ALA A 173 11.34 11.19 -5.84
CA ALA A 173 10.71 11.49 -4.56
C ALA A 173 11.00 10.40 -3.51
N THR A 174 10.99 9.13 -3.91
CA THR A 174 11.33 7.99 -3.04
C THR A 174 12.77 8.11 -2.52
N LYS A 175 13.74 8.41 -3.39
CA LYS A 175 15.14 8.62 -3.01
C LYS A 175 15.31 9.76 -2.00
N THR A 176 14.58 10.85 -2.19
CA THR A 176 14.62 12.01 -1.30
C THR A 176 14.06 11.67 0.09
N THR A 177 12.98 10.88 0.13
CA THR A 177 12.37 10.44 1.39
C THR A 177 13.25 9.43 2.12
N GLU A 178 13.92 8.53 1.41
CA GLU A 178 14.84 7.54 1.99
C GLU A 178 16.13 8.21 2.53
N ALA A 179 16.62 9.24 1.85
CA ALA A 179 17.75 10.05 2.31
C ALA A 179 17.40 10.95 3.51
N ALA A 180 16.15 11.36 3.67
CA ALA A 180 15.65 12.16 4.77
C ALA A 180 15.25 11.34 6.01
N LYS A 181 15.18 10.00 5.90
CA LYS A 181 14.90 9.13 7.06
C LYS A 181 16.13 9.15 7.97
N PRO A 182 15.99 9.58 9.25
CA PRO A 182 17.10 9.49 10.19
C PRO A 182 17.63 8.05 10.25
N PRO A 183 18.95 7.83 10.35
CA PRO A 183 19.48 6.49 10.51
C PRO A 183 18.77 5.83 11.69
N ALA A 184 18.29 4.61 11.49
CA ALA A 184 17.68 3.81 12.54
C ALA A 184 18.59 3.86 13.77
N PRO A 185 18.06 4.05 14.99
CA PRO A 185 18.91 4.06 16.18
C PRO A 185 19.71 2.77 16.19
N SER A 186 21.04 2.92 16.12
CA SER A 186 21.97 1.79 16.25
C SER A 186 21.57 0.99 17.48
N PRO A 187 21.63 -0.35 17.45
CA PRO A 187 21.33 -1.14 18.63
C PRO A 187 22.22 -0.65 19.77
N VAL A 188 21.56 -0.11 20.79
CA VAL A 188 22.24 0.33 22.01
C VAL A 188 23.00 -0.88 22.54
N ARG A 189 24.32 -0.87 22.38
CA ARG A 189 25.20 -1.86 23.00
C ARG A 189 24.84 -1.85 24.49
N PRO A 190 24.53 -3.01 25.11
CA PRO A 190 24.25 -3.02 26.53
C PRO A 190 25.39 -2.33 27.27
N ALA A 191 25.10 -1.26 27.96
CA ALA A 191 26.08 -0.57 28.80
C ALA A 191 26.54 -1.58 29.86
N THR A 192 27.82 -1.83 29.88
CA THR A 192 28.50 -2.56 30.97
C THR A 192 28.06 -1.93 32.27
N PRO A 193 27.55 -2.72 33.26
CA PRO A 193 27.14 -2.14 34.53
C PRO A 193 28.32 -1.39 35.17
N ALA A 194 28.14 -0.12 35.46
CA ALA A 194 29.08 0.64 36.23
C ALA A 194 29.23 0.02 37.64
N PRO A 195 30.40 -0.01 38.25
CA PRO A 195 30.61 -0.53 39.60
C PRO A 195 29.70 0.21 40.58
N ALA A 196 29.00 -0.55 41.42
CA ALA A 196 28.12 -0.03 42.45
C ALA A 196 28.85 0.92 43.40
N PRO A 197 28.27 2.08 43.77
CA PRO A 197 28.84 2.95 44.79
C PRO A 197 28.81 2.26 46.16
N PRO A 198 29.79 2.53 47.07
CA PRO A 198 29.85 1.89 48.37
C PRO A 198 28.63 2.23 49.24
N PRO A 199 28.23 1.33 50.16
CA PRO A 199 27.02 1.50 50.96
C PRO A 199 27.14 2.72 51.88
N ARG A 200 26.18 3.66 51.72
CA ARG A 200 26.01 4.76 52.70
C ARG A 200 25.44 4.21 53.98
N THR A 201 26.15 4.41 55.08
CA THR A 201 25.68 4.19 56.45
C THR A 201 24.52 5.14 56.70
N VAL A 202 23.31 4.60 56.79
CA VAL A 202 22.09 5.34 57.18
C VAL A 202 21.99 5.34 58.69
N ALA A 203 22.04 6.52 59.30
CA ALA A 203 21.74 6.73 60.71
C ALA A 203 20.27 6.40 61.01
N PRO A 204 19.92 5.86 62.18
CA PRO A 204 18.55 5.44 62.48
C PRO A 204 17.62 6.63 62.65
N ALA A 205 16.49 6.62 61.89
CA ALA A 205 15.40 7.58 62.02
C ALA A 205 14.57 7.32 63.28
N PRO A 206 14.01 8.36 63.95
CA PRO A 206 13.17 8.21 65.14
C PRO A 206 11.82 7.58 64.83
N GLY A 207 11.34 6.75 65.79
CA GLY A 207 10.23 5.85 65.65
C GLY A 207 8.89 6.44 65.26
N ILE A 208 8.23 5.74 64.35
CA ILE A 208 6.83 5.92 64.00
C ILE A 208 6.01 4.89 64.83
N PRO A 209 4.92 5.30 65.51
CA PRO A 209 4.09 4.38 66.29
C PRO A 209 3.37 3.35 65.43
N ARG A 210 3.38 2.13 65.86
CA ARG A 210 2.73 0.96 65.25
C ARG A 210 1.20 1.11 65.32
N PRO A 211 0.43 0.88 64.26
CA PRO A 211 -1.02 0.78 64.33
C PRO A 211 -1.44 -0.47 65.08
N THR A 212 -2.35 -0.28 66.02
CA THR A 212 -3.01 -1.35 66.82
C THR A 212 -3.96 -2.15 65.94
N ALA A 213 -3.94 -3.49 66.16
CA ALA A 213 -4.81 -4.43 65.46
C ALA A 213 -6.29 -4.23 65.81
N PRO A 214 -7.22 -4.45 64.87
CA PRO A 214 -8.65 -4.37 65.15
C PRO A 214 -9.14 -5.55 66.00
N THR A 215 -9.92 -5.25 67.02
CA THR A 215 -10.64 -6.12 67.94
C THR A 215 -11.69 -6.95 67.17
N PRO A 216 -11.87 -8.26 67.47
CA PRO A 216 -12.92 -9.05 66.85
C PRO A 216 -14.29 -8.70 67.39
N ALA A 217 -15.29 -8.61 66.54
CA ALA A 217 -16.68 -8.37 66.85
C ALA A 217 -17.33 -9.55 67.58
N PRO A 218 -18.28 -9.29 68.56
CA PRO A 218 -18.96 -10.35 69.24
C PRO A 218 -20.04 -11.03 68.41
N GLY A 219 -20.15 -12.39 68.55
CA GLY A 219 -21.18 -13.17 67.90
C GLY A 219 -22.59 -12.83 68.39
N ARG A 220 -23.55 -12.98 67.50
CA ARG A 220 -24.97 -12.87 67.75
C ARG A 220 -25.58 -14.31 67.88
N PRO A 221 -26.58 -14.49 68.71
CA PRO A 221 -27.23 -15.77 68.95
C PRO A 221 -28.09 -16.27 67.83
#